data_776d735e2cd5bd2e3a126d2ecf403b3d
#
_entry.id   776d735e2cd5bd2e3a126d2ecf403b3d
#
_cell.length_a   1.000
_cell.length_b   1.000
_cell.length_c   1.000
_cell.angle_alpha   90.00
_cell.angle_beta   90.00
_cell.angle_gamma   90.00
#
_symmetry.space_group_name_H-M   'P 1'
#
loop_
_entity.id
_entity.type
_entity.pdbx_description
1 polymer ?
#
loop_
_entity_poly.entity_id
_entity_poly.type
_entity_poly.pdbx_seq_one_letter_code
_entity_poly.pdbx_strand_id
1 'polypeptide(L)'
;MKLHKTQGILLELLKSDIDKPMTIRDLQDELGLSSPSIVHHHLQQLELKGLLKRNPSNPKDYQVLDGSVKEIVYLNMYGLAQCGPAGSILDGSPVDRIPIASRILKFPSEEGFIVKAKGDSMEPTIKAGDLVIAQKNKIAKSGDVIVCVNNEVVIIKQIHIQEDRVILQSFNNRHPPILAAADFRVEGLVKCIVNYQ
;
A
#
# COMPACT_ATOMS: atom_id res chain seq x y z
N MET A 1 14.55 17.83 -16.04
CA MET A 1 13.96 19.18 -16.28
C MET A 1 14.48 20.12 -15.19
N LYS A 2 15.14 21.24 -15.54
CA LYS A 2 15.65 22.19 -14.53
C LYS A 2 14.50 23.06 -14.01
N LEU A 3 14.27 23.02 -12.69
CA LEU A 3 13.35 23.93 -12.01
C LEU A 3 14.07 25.20 -11.59
N HIS A 4 13.38 26.33 -11.63
CA HIS A 4 13.85 27.55 -10.99
C HIS A 4 13.86 27.34 -9.47
N LYS A 5 14.82 27.93 -8.74
CA LYS A 5 14.96 27.79 -7.28
C LYS A 5 13.63 28.03 -6.54
N THR A 6 12.94 29.13 -6.89
CA THR A 6 11.64 29.48 -6.33
C THR A 6 10.56 28.42 -6.59
N GLN A 7 10.57 27.77 -7.77
CA GLN A 7 9.62 26.71 -8.10
C GLN A 7 9.86 25.46 -7.25
N GLY A 8 11.12 25.14 -6.95
CA GLY A 8 11.47 24.03 -6.04
C GLY A 8 10.94 24.28 -4.64
N ILE A 9 11.21 25.48 -4.08
CA ILE A 9 10.73 25.84 -2.73
C ILE A 9 9.20 25.85 -2.68
N LEU A 10 8.54 26.40 -3.71
CA LEU A 10 7.08 26.43 -3.81
C LEU A 10 6.47 25.02 -3.82
N LEU A 11 7.07 24.07 -4.54
CA LEU A 11 6.62 22.67 -4.52
C LEU A 11 6.77 22.04 -3.14
N GLU A 12 7.87 22.29 -2.44
CA GLU A 12 8.08 21.76 -1.07
C GLU A 12 7.08 22.36 -0.08
N LEU A 13 6.80 23.67 -0.16
CA LEU A 13 5.77 24.31 0.66
C LEU A 13 4.39 23.68 0.42
N LEU A 14 3.99 23.50 -0.85
CA LEU A 14 2.71 22.90 -1.20
C LEU A 14 2.61 21.41 -0.82
N LYS A 15 3.74 20.70 -0.68
CA LYS A 15 3.77 19.32 -0.17
C LYS A 15 3.60 19.22 1.33
N SER A 16 4.21 20.16 2.07
CA SER A 16 4.20 20.14 3.54
C SER A 16 2.86 20.55 4.13
N ASP A 17 2.02 21.27 3.38
CA ASP A 17 0.84 21.95 3.91
C ASP A 17 -0.50 21.34 3.40
N ILE A 18 -0.53 20.01 3.32
CA ILE A 18 -1.71 19.25 2.86
C ILE A 18 -2.94 19.51 3.76
N ASP A 19 -2.72 19.71 5.06
CA ASP A 19 -3.81 19.86 6.05
C ASP A 19 -4.30 21.31 6.18
N LYS A 20 -3.53 22.29 5.70
CA LYS A 20 -3.87 23.71 5.79
C LYS A 20 -3.48 24.49 4.53
N PRO A 21 -4.36 24.49 3.51
CA PRO A 21 -4.05 25.11 2.22
C PRO A 21 -3.68 26.59 2.33
N MET A 22 -2.49 26.95 1.89
CA MET A 22 -1.98 28.32 1.88
C MET A 22 -2.67 29.16 0.79
N THR A 23 -2.93 30.41 1.10
CA THR A 23 -3.38 31.38 0.10
C THR A 23 -2.21 31.87 -0.75
N ILE A 24 -2.50 32.52 -1.89
CA ILE A 24 -1.45 33.13 -2.73
C ILE A 24 -0.63 34.17 -1.94
N ARG A 25 -1.25 34.86 -0.97
CA ARG A 25 -0.54 35.82 -0.11
C ARG A 25 0.37 35.12 0.89
N ASP A 26 -0.10 34.05 1.51
CA ASP A 26 0.73 33.26 2.42
C ASP A 26 1.96 32.71 1.68
N LEU A 27 1.76 32.19 0.46
CA LEU A 27 2.86 31.73 -0.39
C LEU A 27 3.81 32.86 -0.81
N GLN A 28 3.27 34.06 -1.05
CA GLN A 28 4.09 35.23 -1.35
C GLN A 28 5.01 35.58 -0.19
N ASP A 29 4.45 35.63 1.02
CA ASP A 29 5.17 36.00 2.23
C ASP A 29 6.26 34.97 2.57
N GLU A 30 5.92 33.66 2.51
CA GLU A 30 6.87 32.57 2.75
C GLU A 30 8.01 32.51 1.72
N LEU A 31 7.71 32.85 0.45
CA LEU A 31 8.72 32.89 -0.61
C LEU A 31 9.49 34.21 -0.68
N GLY A 32 9.11 35.21 0.11
CA GLY A 32 9.70 36.56 0.08
C GLY A 32 9.56 37.26 -1.27
N LEU A 33 8.43 37.03 -1.98
CA LEU A 33 8.22 37.58 -3.31
C LEU A 33 7.56 38.96 -3.27
N SER A 34 7.91 39.81 -4.22
CA SER A 34 7.47 41.21 -4.26
C SER A 34 6.00 41.40 -4.65
N SER A 35 5.34 40.39 -5.24
CA SER A 35 3.92 40.49 -5.59
C SER A 35 3.24 39.11 -5.73
N PRO A 36 1.90 39.04 -5.50
CA PRO A 36 1.11 37.83 -5.73
C PRO A 36 1.15 37.34 -7.18
N SER A 37 1.33 38.23 -8.13
CA SER A 37 1.41 37.93 -9.58
C SER A 37 2.60 37.03 -9.90
N ILE A 38 3.72 37.17 -9.17
CA ILE A 38 4.90 36.32 -9.35
C ILE A 38 4.63 34.91 -8.85
N VAL A 39 3.90 34.76 -7.72
CA VAL A 39 3.46 33.47 -7.22
C VAL A 39 2.58 32.79 -8.26
N HIS A 40 1.59 33.53 -8.79
CA HIS A 40 0.70 33.03 -9.84
C HIS A 40 1.46 32.56 -11.08
N HIS A 41 2.45 33.32 -11.53
CA HIS A 41 3.30 32.94 -12.65
C HIS A 41 4.04 31.61 -12.37
N HIS A 42 4.64 31.47 -11.19
CA HIS A 42 5.34 30.23 -10.84
C HIS A 42 4.39 29.02 -10.74
N LEU A 43 3.18 29.21 -10.20
CA LEU A 43 2.16 28.15 -10.14
C LEU A 43 1.73 27.72 -11.56
N GLN A 44 1.46 28.66 -12.46
CA GLN A 44 1.13 28.35 -13.86
C GLN A 44 2.28 27.62 -14.58
N GLN A 45 3.51 28.02 -14.34
CA GLN A 45 4.68 27.34 -14.93
C GLN A 45 4.81 25.89 -14.39
N LEU A 46 4.48 25.64 -13.12
CA LEU A 46 4.46 24.31 -12.55
C LEU A 46 3.32 23.46 -13.12
N GLU A 47 2.15 24.05 -13.35
CA GLU A 47 1.02 23.39 -14.03
C GLU A 47 1.40 23.01 -15.48
N LEU A 48 1.99 23.92 -16.24
CA LEU A 48 2.46 23.65 -17.62
C LEU A 48 3.54 22.55 -17.66
N LYS A 49 4.36 22.46 -16.63
CA LYS A 49 5.37 21.41 -16.47
C LYS A 49 4.78 20.09 -15.99
N GLY A 50 3.49 20.01 -15.70
CA GLY A 50 2.82 18.82 -15.20
C GLY A 50 3.23 18.42 -13.76
N LEU A 51 3.76 19.37 -12.98
CA LEU A 51 4.18 19.14 -11.59
C LEU A 51 3.12 19.61 -10.58
N LEU A 52 2.12 20.33 -11.05
CA LEU A 52 1.03 20.86 -10.22
C LEU A 52 -0.29 20.72 -10.99
N LYS A 53 -1.36 20.44 -10.28
CA LYS A 53 -2.73 20.49 -10.79
C LYS A 53 -3.58 21.33 -9.84
N ARG A 54 -4.22 22.36 -10.38
CA ARG A 54 -5.17 23.18 -9.62
C ARG A 54 -6.55 22.54 -9.62
N ASN A 55 -7.23 22.58 -8.48
CA ASN A 55 -8.63 22.22 -8.40
C ASN A 55 -9.49 23.37 -8.95
N PRO A 56 -10.24 23.18 -10.06
CA PRO A 56 -11.06 24.23 -10.63
C PRO A 56 -12.15 24.74 -9.68
N SER A 57 -12.63 23.87 -8.77
CA SER A 57 -13.70 24.18 -7.82
C SER A 57 -13.18 24.83 -6.53
N ASN A 58 -11.89 24.73 -6.25
CA ASN A 58 -11.24 25.36 -5.09
C ASN A 58 -9.87 25.91 -5.45
N PRO A 59 -9.75 27.22 -5.73
CA PRO A 59 -8.49 27.85 -6.15
C PRO A 59 -7.35 27.77 -5.12
N LYS A 60 -7.64 27.41 -3.88
CA LYS A 60 -6.63 27.21 -2.82
C LYS A 60 -6.11 25.78 -2.76
N ASP A 61 -6.76 24.86 -3.45
CA ASP A 61 -6.42 23.45 -3.44
C ASP A 61 -5.54 23.11 -4.65
N TYR A 62 -4.25 22.92 -4.37
CA TYR A 62 -3.24 22.54 -5.35
C TYR A 62 -2.80 21.11 -5.09
N GLN A 63 -3.02 20.25 -6.05
CA GLN A 63 -2.43 18.92 -6.04
C GLN A 63 -1.02 18.97 -6.63
N VAL A 64 0.00 18.77 -5.80
CA VAL A 64 1.35 18.56 -6.28
C VAL A 64 1.40 17.22 -6.99
N LEU A 65 1.64 17.26 -8.29
CA LEU A 65 1.93 16.10 -9.09
C LEU A 65 3.41 15.85 -8.91
N ASP A 66 3.78 15.08 -7.91
CA ASP A 66 5.16 14.64 -7.78
C ASP A 66 5.55 14.05 -9.14
N GLY A 67 6.57 14.59 -9.78
CA GLY A 67 7.08 14.11 -11.08
C GLY A 67 7.75 12.72 -10.96
N SER A 68 7.72 12.10 -9.78
CA SER A 68 7.77 10.68 -9.68
C SER A 68 6.59 10.16 -10.51
N VAL A 69 6.88 9.67 -11.70
CA VAL A 69 6.02 8.77 -12.47
C VAL A 69 5.22 8.02 -11.43
N LYS A 70 3.88 8.06 -11.51
CA LYS A 70 3.05 7.20 -10.69
C LYS A 70 3.41 5.79 -11.11
N GLU A 71 4.50 5.29 -10.54
CA GLU A 71 5.07 4.02 -10.91
C GLU A 71 4.02 2.98 -10.55
N ILE A 72 3.40 2.44 -11.58
CA ILE A 72 2.49 1.32 -11.44
C ILE A 72 3.36 0.08 -11.48
N VAL A 73 3.34 -0.67 -10.42
CA VAL A 73 3.95 -1.98 -10.34
C VAL A 73 2.88 -3.05 -10.43
N TYR A 74 3.21 -4.20 -10.97
CA TYR A 74 2.28 -5.30 -11.08
C TYR A 74 2.63 -6.38 -10.08
N LEU A 75 1.72 -6.66 -9.15
CA LEU A 75 1.87 -7.77 -8.23
C LEU A 75 1.15 -9.01 -8.77
N ASN A 76 1.80 -10.15 -8.65
CA ASN A 76 1.19 -11.43 -8.96
C ASN A 76 0.12 -11.76 -7.92
N MET A 77 -1.07 -12.15 -8.39
CA MET A 77 -2.14 -12.65 -7.56
C MET A 77 -2.18 -14.18 -7.63
N TYR A 78 -2.22 -14.81 -6.46
CA TYR A 78 -2.29 -16.27 -6.31
C TYR A 78 -3.64 -16.70 -5.72
N GLY A 79 -4.12 -17.86 -6.14
CA GLY A 79 -5.33 -18.48 -5.58
C GLY A 79 -5.05 -19.15 -4.24
N LEU A 80 -5.96 -19.01 -3.26
CA LEU A 80 -5.83 -19.69 -1.95
C LEU A 80 -6.05 -21.22 -2.00
N ALA A 81 -6.42 -21.77 -3.15
CA ALA A 81 -6.82 -23.16 -3.26
C ALA A 81 -5.73 -24.12 -3.78
N GLN A 82 -4.57 -23.61 -4.18
CA GLN A 82 -3.53 -24.42 -4.81
C GLN A 82 -2.15 -24.03 -4.29
N CYS A 83 -1.52 -24.97 -3.59
CA CYS A 83 -0.08 -24.94 -3.41
C CYS A 83 0.61 -25.42 -4.69
N GLY A 84 1.74 -24.82 -5.06
CA GLY A 84 2.58 -25.30 -6.15
C GLY A 84 3.21 -26.67 -5.85
N PRO A 85 3.96 -27.27 -6.79
CA PRO A 85 4.55 -28.61 -6.65
C PRO A 85 5.45 -28.79 -5.41
N ALA A 86 6.09 -27.72 -4.95
CA ALA A 86 6.89 -27.70 -3.72
C ALA A 86 6.04 -27.35 -2.49
N GLY A 87 4.72 -27.25 -2.64
CA GLY A 87 3.77 -27.00 -1.59
C GLY A 87 3.58 -25.49 -1.26
N SER A 88 4.41 -24.58 -1.76
CA SER A 88 4.24 -23.13 -1.59
C SER A 88 3.21 -22.58 -2.56
N ILE A 89 2.45 -21.56 -2.13
CA ILE A 89 1.58 -20.80 -3.02
C ILE A 89 2.41 -20.05 -4.10
N LEU A 90 3.61 -19.62 -3.74
CA LEU A 90 4.46 -18.79 -4.59
C LEU A 90 5.17 -19.59 -5.69
N ASP A 91 5.20 -20.92 -5.56
CA ASP A 91 5.75 -21.83 -6.59
C ASP A 91 4.70 -22.19 -7.66
N GLY A 92 3.44 -21.80 -7.44
CA GLY A 92 2.35 -21.95 -8.41
C GLY A 92 2.34 -20.85 -9.47
N SER A 93 1.57 -21.08 -10.53
CA SER A 93 1.31 -20.02 -11.51
C SER A 93 0.37 -18.96 -10.93
N PRO A 94 0.70 -17.67 -11.07
CA PRO A 94 -0.22 -16.61 -10.69
C PRO A 94 -1.52 -16.69 -11.50
N VAL A 95 -2.65 -16.46 -10.86
CA VAL A 95 -3.97 -16.45 -11.50
C VAL A 95 -4.27 -15.11 -12.18
N ASP A 96 -3.59 -14.03 -11.73
CA ASP A 96 -3.74 -12.69 -12.30
C ASP A 96 -2.52 -11.81 -11.92
N ARG A 97 -2.43 -10.61 -12.53
CA ARG A 97 -1.46 -9.57 -12.20
C ARG A 97 -2.17 -8.24 -12.00
N ILE A 98 -2.15 -7.74 -10.78
CA ILE A 98 -2.90 -6.56 -10.37
C ILE A 98 -1.99 -5.32 -10.38
N PRO A 99 -2.36 -4.23 -11.09
CA PRO A 99 -1.63 -2.97 -11.07
C PRO A 99 -1.84 -2.25 -9.74
N ILE A 100 -0.75 -1.95 -9.06
CA ILE A 100 -0.74 -1.24 -7.77
C ILE A 100 0.15 0.00 -7.90
N ALA A 101 -0.29 1.13 -7.34
CA ALA A 101 0.59 2.29 -7.24
C ALA A 101 1.76 1.98 -6.30
N SER A 102 3.01 2.11 -6.77
CA SER A 102 4.21 1.72 -6.01
C SER A 102 4.28 2.36 -4.62
N ARG A 103 3.78 3.57 -4.47
CA ARG A 103 3.73 4.31 -3.19
C ARG A 103 2.89 3.66 -2.09
N ILE A 104 1.98 2.73 -2.43
CA ILE A 104 1.21 1.96 -1.44
C ILE A 104 2.08 0.90 -0.80
N LEU A 105 3.09 0.43 -1.54
CA LEU A 105 4.04 -0.56 -1.05
C LEU A 105 5.15 0.14 -0.27
N LYS A 106 5.35 -0.26 0.98
CA LYS A 106 6.48 0.19 1.81
C LYS A 106 7.64 -0.82 1.76
N PHE A 107 7.71 -1.60 0.68
CA PHE A 107 8.70 -2.65 0.44
C PHE A 107 8.88 -2.83 -1.08
N PRO A 108 9.97 -3.46 -1.56
CA PRO A 108 10.22 -3.71 -2.97
C PRO A 108 9.09 -4.54 -3.61
N SER A 109 8.64 -4.16 -4.80
CA SER A 109 7.53 -4.82 -5.50
C SER A 109 7.78 -6.30 -5.80
N GLU A 110 9.04 -6.69 -5.98
CA GLU A 110 9.48 -8.08 -6.24
C GLU A 110 9.19 -8.99 -5.04
N GLU A 111 9.11 -8.41 -3.85
CA GLU A 111 8.75 -9.11 -2.63
C GLU A 111 7.23 -9.17 -2.41
N GLY A 112 6.46 -8.46 -3.24
CA GLY A 112 5.02 -8.37 -3.13
C GLY A 112 4.27 -9.50 -3.82
N PHE A 113 3.17 -9.94 -3.22
CA PHE A 113 2.17 -10.77 -3.86
C PHE A 113 0.76 -10.48 -3.30
N ILE A 114 -0.24 -10.92 -4.01
CA ILE A 114 -1.65 -10.72 -3.64
C ILE A 114 -2.31 -12.08 -3.50
N VAL A 115 -3.19 -12.19 -2.51
CA VAL A 115 -4.17 -13.29 -2.41
C VAL A 115 -5.57 -12.70 -2.25
N LYS A 116 -6.58 -13.35 -2.85
CA LYS A 116 -7.98 -12.98 -2.65
C LYS A 116 -8.55 -13.73 -1.46
N ALA A 117 -8.99 -13.03 -0.44
CA ALA A 117 -9.54 -13.62 0.77
C ALA A 117 -10.79 -14.45 0.50
N LYS A 118 -10.92 -15.58 1.20
CA LYS A 118 -12.10 -16.47 1.17
C LYS A 118 -12.58 -16.72 2.60
N GLY A 119 -13.91 -16.87 2.73
CA GLY A 119 -14.53 -17.13 4.03
C GLY A 119 -14.52 -15.90 4.93
N ASP A 120 -14.97 -16.11 6.16
CA ASP A 120 -15.24 -15.06 7.14
C ASP A 120 -14.30 -15.12 8.36
N SER A 121 -13.31 -15.99 8.36
CA SER A 121 -12.47 -16.24 9.55
C SER A 121 -11.65 -15.02 10.01
N MET A 122 -11.39 -14.06 9.11
CA MET A 122 -10.63 -12.84 9.40
C MET A 122 -11.51 -11.59 9.46
N GLU A 123 -12.83 -11.76 9.47
CA GLU A 123 -13.77 -10.66 9.72
C GLU A 123 -13.66 -10.12 11.16
N PRO A 124 -13.93 -8.83 11.35
CA PRO A 124 -14.38 -7.84 10.37
C PRO A 124 -13.25 -7.19 9.56
N THR A 125 -11.97 -7.47 9.86
CA THR A 125 -10.81 -6.77 9.29
C THR A 125 -10.55 -7.16 7.84
N ILE A 126 -10.69 -8.45 7.50
CA ILE A 126 -10.54 -8.97 6.13
C ILE A 126 -11.81 -9.74 5.80
N LYS A 127 -12.51 -9.29 4.78
CA LYS A 127 -13.77 -9.91 4.32
C LYS A 127 -13.54 -10.80 3.11
N ALA A 128 -14.46 -11.72 2.88
CA ALA A 128 -14.44 -12.52 1.66
C ALA A 128 -14.46 -11.62 0.42
N GLY A 129 -13.54 -11.86 -0.51
CA GLY A 129 -13.39 -11.06 -1.74
C GLY A 129 -12.32 -9.97 -1.66
N ASP A 130 -11.88 -9.56 -0.47
CA ASP A 130 -10.82 -8.56 -0.31
C ASP A 130 -9.51 -9.03 -0.95
N LEU A 131 -8.76 -8.07 -1.51
CA LEU A 131 -7.40 -8.33 -1.96
C LEU A 131 -6.44 -8.05 -0.81
N VAL A 132 -5.68 -9.06 -0.44
CA VAL A 132 -4.69 -9.00 0.63
C VAL A 132 -3.32 -8.93 0.00
N ILE A 133 -2.64 -7.79 0.16
CA ILE A 133 -1.27 -7.58 -0.29
C ILE A 133 -0.33 -8.02 0.82
N ALA A 134 0.53 -8.98 0.51
CA ALA A 134 1.51 -9.53 1.42
C ALA A 134 2.93 -9.36 0.89
N GLN A 135 3.88 -9.20 1.80
CA GLN A 135 5.31 -9.19 1.53
C GLN A 135 5.87 -10.59 1.80
N LYS A 136 6.56 -11.17 0.83
CA LYS A 136 7.28 -12.46 0.99
C LYS A 136 8.21 -12.37 2.18
N ASN A 137 7.93 -13.13 3.18
CA ASN A 137 8.78 -13.22 4.37
C ASN A 137 8.49 -14.56 5.06
N LYS A 138 9.55 -15.28 5.40
CA LYS A 138 9.45 -16.56 6.11
C LYS A 138 9.51 -16.41 7.63
N ILE A 139 9.81 -15.20 8.13
CA ILE A 139 9.95 -14.90 9.54
C ILE A 139 8.79 -14.00 9.96
N ALA A 140 7.93 -14.50 10.83
CA ALA A 140 6.84 -13.75 11.43
C ALA A 140 7.04 -13.62 12.93
N LYS A 141 6.49 -12.57 13.52
CA LYS A 141 6.45 -12.34 14.97
C LYS A 141 5.04 -12.58 15.50
N SER A 142 4.94 -12.88 16.78
CA SER A 142 3.64 -13.01 17.45
C SER A 142 2.83 -11.73 17.28
N GLY A 143 1.58 -11.87 16.83
CA GLY A 143 0.68 -10.75 16.49
C GLY A 143 0.66 -10.36 15.02
N ASP A 144 1.59 -10.81 14.20
CA ASP A 144 1.56 -10.55 12.76
C ASP A 144 0.37 -11.25 12.11
N VAL A 145 -0.20 -10.61 11.09
CA VAL A 145 -1.15 -11.25 10.17
C VAL A 145 -0.37 -11.82 9.00
N ILE A 146 -0.53 -13.09 8.75
CA ILE A 146 0.27 -13.85 7.79
C ILE A 146 -0.60 -14.55 6.75
N VAL A 147 -0.04 -14.72 5.56
CA VAL A 147 -0.46 -15.72 4.60
C VAL A 147 0.43 -16.94 4.84
N CYS A 148 -0.15 -18.08 5.11
CA CYS A 148 0.60 -19.30 5.43
C CYS A 148 -0.04 -20.53 4.80
N VAL A 149 0.75 -21.59 4.70
CA VAL A 149 0.27 -22.95 4.42
C VAL A 149 0.14 -23.70 5.73
N ASN A 150 -0.95 -24.41 5.91
CA ASN A 150 -1.21 -25.29 7.05
C ASN A 150 -2.13 -26.42 6.62
N ASN A 151 -1.73 -27.67 6.79
CA ASN A 151 -2.43 -28.86 6.26
C ASN A 151 -2.70 -28.75 4.75
N GLU A 152 -1.66 -28.39 3.98
CA GLU A 152 -1.71 -28.22 2.52
C GLU A 152 -2.67 -27.13 2.02
N VAL A 153 -3.27 -26.37 2.93
CA VAL A 153 -4.22 -25.28 2.62
C VAL A 153 -3.58 -23.93 2.87
N VAL A 154 -3.78 -23.01 1.93
CA VAL A 154 -3.37 -21.62 2.10
C VAL A 154 -4.42 -20.86 2.89
N ILE A 155 -4.02 -20.27 4.00
CA ILE A 155 -4.90 -19.54 4.91
C ILE A 155 -4.30 -18.19 5.31
N ILE A 156 -5.16 -17.29 5.76
CA ILE A 156 -4.76 -16.01 6.37
C ILE A 156 -5.13 -16.09 7.85
N LYS A 157 -4.17 -15.88 8.74
CA LYS A 157 -4.37 -15.93 10.19
C LYS A 157 -3.45 -14.93 10.89
N GLN A 158 -3.79 -14.61 12.14
CA GLN A 158 -2.85 -13.99 13.06
C GLN A 158 -2.01 -15.07 13.72
N ILE A 159 -0.69 -14.91 13.70
CA ILE A 159 0.23 -15.86 14.32
C ILE A 159 0.49 -15.50 15.78
N HIS A 160 0.47 -16.48 16.67
CA HIS A 160 0.94 -16.37 18.04
C HIS A 160 1.97 -17.45 18.31
N ILE A 161 3.15 -17.03 18.72
CA ILE A 161 4.29 -17.91 18.99
C ILE A 161 4.43 -18.01 20.51
N GLN A 162 4.30 -19.20 21.06
CA GLN A 162 4.42 -19.51 22.47
C GLN A 162 5.42 -20.65 22.64
N GLU A 163 6.58 -20.34 23.23
CA GLU A 163 7.66 -21.33 23.45
C GLU A 163 7.89 -22.22 22.21
N ASP A 164 7.40 -23.45 22.24
CA ASP A 164 7.56 -24.44 21.16
C ASP A 164 6.30 -24.62 20.30
N ARG A 165 5.30 -23.73 20.44
CA ARG A 165 4.01 -23.88 19.74
C ARG A 165 3.67 -22.63 18.93
N VAL A 166 3.18 -22.87 17.72
CA VAL A 166 2.61 -21.82 16.86
C VAL A 166 1.10 -22.00 16.83
N ILE A 167 0.39 -20.96 17.23
CA ILE A 167 -1.07 -20.88 17.22
C ILE A 167 -1.48 -19.92 16.11
N LEU A 168 -2.42 -20.34 15.29
CA LEU A 168 -2.99 -19.57 14.20
C LEU A 168 -4.41 -19.15 14.60
N GLN A 169 -4.58 -17.85 14.85
CA GLN A 169 -5.83 -17.28 15.35
C GLN A 169 -6.59 -16.56 14.26
N SER A 170 -7.91 -16.75 14.26
CA SER A 170 -8.87 -15.99 13.47
C SER A 170 -9.24 -14.70 14.19
N PHE A 171 -9.56 -13.62 13.46
CA PHE A 171 -10.17 -12.43 14.07
C PHE A 171 -11.64 -12.67 14.39
N ASN A 172 -12.31 -13.49 13.61
CA ASN A 172 -13.68 -13.89 13.88
C ASN A 172 -13.73 -14.99 14.95
N ASN A 173 -14.28 -14.66 16.11
CA ASN A 173 -14.37 -15.56 17.27
C ASN A 173 -15.21 -16.82 17.04
N ARG A 174 -15.96 -16.92 15.94
CA ARG A 174 -16.67 -18.15 15.55
C ARG A 174 -15.70 -19.26 15.11
N HIS A 175 -14.48 -18.90 14.75
CA HIS A 175 -13.43 -19.83 14.32
C HIS A 175 -12.41 -19.99 15.45
N PRO A 176 -12.35 -21.15 16.09
CA PRO A 176 -11.40 -21.39 17.16
C PRO A 176 -9.94 -21.31 16.65
N PRO A 177 -9.00 -20.97 17.54
CA PRO A 177 -7.58 -21.06 17.21
C PRO A 177 -7.19 -22.47 16.83
N ILE A 178 -6.26 -22.60 15.87
CA ILE A 178 -5.72 -23.90 15.44
C ILE A 178 -4.21 -23.94 15.67
N LEU A 179 -3.67 -25.11 15.92
CA LEU A 179 -2.23 -25.31 15.99
C LEU A 179 -1.64 -25.41 14.59
N ALA A 180 -0.41 -24.93 14.45
CA ALA A 180 0.36 -25.14 13.24
C ALA A 180 0.65 -26.64 13.03
N ALA A 181 0.40 -27.12 11.82
CA ALA A 181 0.64 -28.50 11.42
C ALA A 181 2.14 -28.72 11.08
N ALA A 182 2.51 -29.96 10.80
CA ALA A 182 3.89 -30.31 10.46
C ALA A 182 4.40 -29.64 9.15
N ASP A 183 3.47 -29.35 8.23
CA ASP A 183 3.74 -28.66 6.95
C ASP A 183 3.61 -27.15 7.03
N PHE A 184 3.39 -26.60 8.23
CA PHE A 184 3.21 -25.16 8.42
C PHE A 184 4.41 -24.36 7.92
N ARG A 185 4.11 -23.33 7.13
CA ARG A 185 5.10 -22.34 6.70
C ARG A 185 4.48 -21.00 6.42
N VAL A 186 5.21 -19.95 6.75
CA VAL A 186 4.85 -18.58 6.43
C VAL A 186 5.24 -18.29 4.99
N GLU A 187 4.29 -17.84 4.18
CA GLU A 187 4.51 -17.39 2.81
C GLU A 187 4.76 -15.88 2.74
N GLY A 188 4.09 -15.11 3.59
CA GLY A 188 4.30 -13.68 3.68
C GLY A 188 3.53 -13.00 4.80
N LEU A 189 3.95 -11.77 5.09
CA LEU A 189 3.32 -10.88 6.05
C LEU A 189 2.30 -9.98 5.34
N VAL A 190 1.09 -9.91 5.85
CA VAL A 190 0.05 -9.00 5.34
C VAL A 190 0.47 -7.56 5.62
N LYS A 191 0.46 -6.72 4.59
CA LYS A 191 0.86 -5.31 4.66
C LYS A 191 -0.27 -4.34 4.34
N CYS A 192 -1.18 -4.75 3.45
CA CYS A 192 -2.29 -3.90 3.03
C CYS A 192 -3.50 -4.78 2.67
N ILE A 193 -4.69 -4.25 2.89
CA ILE A 193 -5.95 -4.88 2.51
C ILE A 193 -6.67 -3.88 1.62
N VAL A 194 -7.13 -4.34 0.46
CA VAL A 194 -7.93 -3.55 -0.47
C VAL A 194 -9.33 -4.14 -0.50
N ASN A 195 -10.27 -3.38 0.05
CA ASN A 195 -11.68 -3.77 0.10
C ASN A 195 -12.37 -3.29 -1.18
N TYR A 196 -13.07 -4.19 -1.85
CA TYR A 196 -13.99 -3.88 -2.92
C TYR A 196 -15.42 -3.96 -2.37
N GLN A 197 -15.98 -2.82 -2.05
CA GLN A 197 -17.42 -2.69 -1.76
C GLN A 197 -18.06 -1.81 -2.80
#